data_0e98cfcf7c82257e292fca445c726085
#
_entry.id   0e98cfcf7c82257e292fca445c726085
#
_cell.length_a   1.000
_cell.length_b   1.000
_cell.length_c   1.000
_cell.angle_alpha   90.00
_cell.angle_beta   90.00
_cell.angle_gamma   90.00
#
_symmetry.space_group_name_H-M   'P 1'
#
loop_
_entity.id
_entity.type
_entity.pdbx_description
1 polymer ?
#
loop_
_entity_poly.entity_id
_entity_poly.type
_entity_poly.pdbx_seq_one_letter_code
_entity_poly.pdbx_strand_id
1 'polypeptide(L)'
;MCGTCGCGEHHHHDHHHDHEHHHHHDEGKVITLEQDILQRNNLLAERNRGYFEAKHIFCLNLMSSPGSGKTTLLEETIRRLSSGVVRRLPSQICVIEGDQQTSNDADRIAALNVPVFQVNTGTGCHLEADMVNHAVKHLNPSDGSILFVENVGNLVCPAMFDLGEAKKSLSSVPPKGMTSR
;
A
#
# COMPACT_ATOMS: atom_id res chain seq x y z
N MET A 1 49.60 72.19 -6.81
CA MET A 1 49.82 72.45 -8.25
C MET A 1 49.30 71.32 -9.04
N CYS A 2 48.30 71.60 -9.85
CA CYS A 2 47.96 71.00 -11.14
C CYS A 2 48.05 69.50 -11.28
N GLY A 3 47.12 68.81 -11.77
CA GLY A 3 46.01 69.16 -12.64
C GLY A 3 45.49 67.95 -13.33
N THR A 4 44.36 68.06 -13.82
CA THR A 4 43.76 67.58 -15.05
C THR A 4 43.18 66.16 -15.07
N CYS A 5 41.92 66.12 -14.96
CA CYS A 5 40.85 65.61 -15.84
C CYS A 5 41.23 64.53 -16.83
N GLY A 6 40.50 63.43 -16.79
CA GLY A 6 40.33 62.49 -17.87
C GLY A 6 38.96 61.84 -17.74
N CYS A 7 37.96 62.40 -18.46
CA CYS A 7 36.66 61.77 -18.61
C CYS A 7 36.82 60.55 -19.53
N GLY A 8 36.40 59.38 -19.04
CA GLY A 8 36.26 58.20 -19.86
C GLY A 8 34.84 57.63 -19.65
N GLU A 9 34.06 57.70 -20.70
CA GLU A 9 32.73 57.11 -20.77
C GLU A 9 32.85 55.59 -20.71
N HIS A 10 32.24 55.01 -19.68
CA HIS A 10 32.08 53.58 -19.58
C HIS A 10 30.73 53.18 -20.18
N HIS A 11 30.77 52.58 -21.34
CA HIS A 11 29.65 51.87 -21.91
C HIS A 11 29.38 50.63 -21.05
N HIS A 12 28.22 50.61 -20.39
CA HIS A 12 27.66 49.40 -19.76
C HIS A 12 27.11 48.53 -20.87
N HIS A 13 27.78 47.41 -21.11
CA HIS A 13 27.20 46.29 -21.82
C HIS A 13 26.40 45.46 -20.82
N ASP A 14 25.07 45.56 -20.89
CA ASP A 14 24.15 44.65 -20.22
C ASP A 14 24.24 43.28 -20.90
N HIS A 15 24.93 42.36 -20.30
CA HIS A 15 24.86 40.95 -20.64
C HIS A 15 23.64 40.36 -19.92
N HIS A 16 22.52 40.32 -20.65
CA HIS A 16 21.41 39.45 -20.29
C HIS A 16 21.89 37.99 -20.44
N HIS A 17 22.21 37.34 -19.32
CA HIS A 17 22.32 35.89 -19.25
C HIS A 17 20.92 35.34 -19.08
N ASP A 18 20.29 34.93 -20.18
CA ASP A 18 19.15 34.04 -20.17
C ASP A 18 19.59 32.68 -19.56
N HIS A 19 19.32 32.51 -18.31
CA HIS A 19 19.40 31.20 -17.69
C HIS A 19 18.14 30.42 -18.08
N GLU A 20 18.16 29.76 -19.22
CA GLU A 20 17.24 28.68 -19.51
C GLU A 20 17.54 27.54 -18.52
N HIS A 21 16.73 27.45 -17.47
CA HIS A 21 16.71 26.30 -16.58
C HIS A 21 16.08 25.12 -17.31
N HIS A 22 16.92 24.30 -17.93
CA HIS A 22 16.50 22.99 -18.45
C HIS A 22 16.20 22.03 -17.28
N HIS A 23 14.94 21.98 -16.87
CA HIS A 23 14.43 21.02 -15.88
C HIS A 23 14.13 19.62 -16.45
N HIS A 24 14.87 19.18 -17.49
CA HIS A 24 14.57 17.91 -18.18
C HIS A 24 15.29 16.67 -17.64
N HIS A 25 16.09 16.76 -16.56
CA HIS A 25 16.89 15.61 -16.09
C HIS A 25 16.31 14.82 -14.90
N ASP A 26 15.28 15.34 -14.20
CA ASP A 26 14.76 14.67 -13.00
C ASP A 26 13.61 13.69 -13.30
N GLU A 27 12.76 13.95 -14.29
CA GLU A 27 11.62 13.09 -14.61
C GLU A 27 12.05 11.67 -15.02
N GLY A 28 13.09 11.55 -15.83
CA GLY A 28 13.60 10.24 -16.26
C GLY A 28 14.15 9.40 -15.12
N LYS A 29 14.80 10.01 -14.13
CA LYS A 29 15.32 9.31 -12.95
C LYS A 29 14.21 8.87 -11.99
N VAL A 30 13.18 9.69 -11.82
CA VAL A 30 12.02 9.35 -10.99
C VAL A 30 11.27 8.16 -11.57
N ILE A 31 10.98 8.16 -12.87
CA ILE A 31 10.30 7.05 -13.56
C ILE A 31 11.10 5.75 -13.44
N THR A 32 12.42 5.81 -13.60
CA THR A 32 13.28 4.62 -13.46
C THR A 32 13.24 4.08 -12.04
N LEU A 33 13.30 4.95 -11.03
CA LEU A 33 13.23 4.55 -9.63
C LEU A 33 11.90 3.89 -9.27
N GLU A 34 10.79 4.45 -9.74
CA GLU A 34 9.45 3.86 -9.53
C GLU A 34 9.33 2.48 -10.18
N GLN A 35 9.86 2.31 -11.39
CA GLN A 35 9.89 1.02 -12.08
C GLN A 35 10.73 -0.01 -11.33
N ASP A 36 11.89 0.37 -10.80
CA ASP A 36 12.75 -0.51 -10.01
C ASP A 36 12.07 -0.96 -8.71
N ILE A 37 11.36 -0.05 -8.02
CA ILE A 37 10.60 -0.37 -6.80
C ILE A 37 9.50 -1.38 -7.11
N LEU A 38 8.70 -1.13 -8.15
CA LEU A 38 7.62 -2.04 -8.55
C LEU A 38 8.16 -3.40 -9.00
N GLN A 39 9.26 -3.43 -9.75
CA GLN A 39 9.88 -4.67 -10.19
C GLN A 39 10.37 -5.51 -9.00
N ARG A 40 11.04 -4.87 -8.04
CA ARG A 40 11.47 -5.54 -6.81
C ARG A 40 10.29 -6.09 -6.01
N ASN A 41 9.22 -5.29 -5.86
CA ASN A 41 8.00 -5.74 -5.19
C ASN A 41 7.40 -6.96 -5.90
N ASN A 42 7.32 -6.94 -7.23
CA ASN A 42 6.74 -8.03 -8.01
C ASN A 42 7.51 -9.35 -7.84
N LEU A 43 8.85 -9.32 -7.76
CA LEU A 43 9.65 -10.50 -7.47
C LEU A 43 9.33 -11.09 -6.09
N LEU A 44 9.11 -10.25 -5.09
CA LEU A 44 8.71 -10.69 -3.75
C LEU A 44 7.27 -11.18 -3.72
N ALA A 45 6.38 -10.55 -4.48
CA ALA A 45 5.00 -11.00 -4.65
C ALA A 45 4.93 -12.41 -5.27
N GLU A 46 5.72 -12.69 -6.30
CA GLU A 46 5.80 -14.04 -6.88
C GLU A 46 6.28 -15.08 -5.86
N ARG A 47 7.23 -14.73 -5.00
CA ARG A 47 7.65 -15.60 -3.90
C ARG A 47 6.52 -15.88 -2.91
N ASN A 48 5.75 -14.85 -2.55
CA ASN A 48 4.58 -15.02 -1.67
C ASN A 48 3.54 -15.92 -2.34
N ARG A 49 3.26 -15.70 -3.62
CA ARG A 49 2.33 -16.48 -4.43
C ARG A 49 2.70 -17.96 -4.43
N GLY A 50 3.96 -18.28 -4.72
CA GLY A 50 4.46 -19.65 -4.68
C GLY A 50 4.32 -20.32 -3.30
N TYR A 51 4.54 -19.57 -2.22
CA TYR A 51 4.30 -20.06 -0.86
C TYR A 51 2.81 -20.32 -0.59
N PHE A 52 1.92 -19.40 -0.99
CA PHE A 52 0.48 -19.56 -0.83
C PHE A 52 -0.06 -20.74 -1.63
N GLU A 53 0.39 -20.89 -2.88
CA GLU A 53 0.00 -22.03 -3.73
C GLU A 53 0.46 -23.37 -3.14
N ALA A 54 1.71 -23.47 -2.70
CA ALA A 54 2.27 -24.68 -2.10
C ALA A 54 1.54 -25.12 -0.84
N LYS A 55 1.02 -24.18 -0.06
CA LYS A 55 0.26 -24.42 1.17
C LYS A 55 -1.26 -24.36 0.99
N HIS A 56 -1.74 -24.22 -0.24
CA HIS A 56 -3.16 -24.05 -0.54
C HIS A 56 -3.83 -22.92 0.24
N ILE A 57 -3.09 -21.83 0.52
CA ILE A 57 -3.59 -20.66 1.24
C ILE A 57 -4.32 -19.76 0.26
N PHE A 58 -5.58 -19.45 0.55
CA PHE A 58 -6.31 -18.46 -0.21
C PHE A 58 -6.07 -17.07 0.37
N CYS A 59 -5.23 -16.28 -0.30
CA CYS A 59 -4.90 -14.92 0.13
C CYS A 59 -5.83 -13.90 -0.58
N LEU A 60 -6.51 -13.06 0.21
CA LEU A 60 -7.41 -12.01 -0.27
C LEU A 60 -6.96 -10.65 0.24
N ASN A 61 -6.63 -9.73 -0.69
CA ASN A 61 -6.26 -8.35 -0.39
C ASN A 61 -7.50 -7.45 -0.42
N LEU A 62 -7.82 -6.83 0.72
CA LEU A 62 -8.95 -5.93 0.91
C LEU A 62 -8.48 -4.48 0.81
N MET A 63 -8.95 -3.79 -0.22
CA MET A 63 -8.62 -2.39 -0.50
C MET A 63 -9.87 -1.53 -0.43
N SER A 64 -9.74 -0.33 0.12
CA SER A 64 -10.86 0.61 0.19
C SER A 64 -10.42 2.03 0.48
N SER A 65 -11.31 2.99 0.30
CA SER A 65 -11.13 4.33 0.85
C SER A 65 -11.13 4.30 2.38
N PRO A 66 -10.49 5.28 3.04
CA PRO A 66 -10.58 5.43 4.49
C PRO A 66 -12.04 5.52 4.95
N GLY A 67 -12.36 4.90 6.08
CA GLY A 67 -13.70 4.96 6.68
C GLY A 67 -14.81 4.24 5.89
N SER A 68 -14.47 3.41 4.89
CA SER A 68 -15.46 2.65 4.08
C SER A 68 -16.07 1.45 4.79
N GLY A 69 -15.64 1.14 6.01
CA GLY A 69 -16.12 -0.02 6.77
C GLY A 69 -15.42 -1.33 6.42
N LYS A 70 -14.22 -1.29 5.87
CA LYS A 70 -13.40 -2.45 5.49
C LYS A 70 -13.24 -3.42 6.65
N THR A 71 -12.77 -2.96 7.82
CA THR A 71 -12.62 -3.74 9.03
C THR A 71 -13.94 -4.34 9.50
N THR A 72 -15.06 -3.59 9.45
CA THR A 72 -16.39 -4.09 9.80
C THR A 72 -16.84 -5.21 8.87
N LEU A 73 -16.60 -5.07 7.55
CA LEU A 73 -16.87 -6.12 6.57
C LEU A 73 -16.03 -7.38 6.86
N LEU A 74 -14.76 -7.20 7.18
CA LEU A 74 -13.86 -8.30 7.52
C LEU A 74 -14.31 -9.02 8.78
N GLU A 75 -14.65 -8.31 9.86
CA GLU A 75 -15.21 -8.88 11.09
C GLU A 75 -16.44 -9.76 10.83
N GLU A 76 -17.41 -9.22 10.08
CA GLU A 76 -18.62 -9.95 9.76
C GLU A 76 -18.34 -11.17 8.89
N THR A 77 -17.40 -11.07 7.96
CA THR A 77 -16.95 -12.18 7.12
C THR A 77 -16.33 -13.29 7.98
N ILE A 78 -15.44 -12.94 8.92
CA ILE A 78 -14.80 -13.88 9.83
C ILE A 78 -15.87 -14.57 10.70
N ARG A 79 -16.83 -13.82 11.28
CA ARG A 79 -17.92 -14.39 12.09
C ARG A 79 -18.73 -15.41 11.30
N ARG A 80 -19.08 -15.11 10.07
CA ARG A 80 -19.85 -16.03 9.20
C ARG A 80 -19.06 -17.26 8.82
N LEU A 81 -17.79 -17.11 8.48
CA LEU A 81 -16.91 -18.24 8.18
C LEU A 81 -16.71 -19.14 9.40
N SER A 82 -16.62 -18.57 10.60
CA SER A 82 -16.43 -19.31 11.85
C SER A 82 -17.72 -19.95 12.40
N SER A 83 -18.90 -19.51 11.97
CA SER A 83 -20.20 -19.98 12.48
C SER A 83 -20.64 -21.36 11.97
N GLY A 84 -19.85 -22.01 11.14
CA GLY A 84 -20.18 -23.34 10.58
C GLY A 84 -21.24 -23.32 9.47
N VAL A 85 -21.69 -22.14 9.02
CA VAL A 85 -22.65 -22.01 7.91
C VAL A 85 -22.04 -22.42 6.57
N VAL A 86 -20.70 -22.36 6.47
CA VAL A 86 -19.97 -22.70 5.25
C VAL A 86 -19.63 -24.20 5.24
N ARG A 87 -20.01 -24.92 4.19
CA ARG A 87 -19.83 -26.36 4.05
C ARG A 87 -18.37 -26.84 4.07
N ARG A 88 -17.44 -25.98 3.65
CA ARG A 88 -15.98 -26.21 3.73
C ARG A 88 -15.39 -25.07 4.51
N LEU A 89 -15.10 -25.32 5.76
CA LEU A 89 -14.37 -24.38 6.59
C LEU A 89 -12.89 -24.40 6.18
N PRO A 90 -12.23 -23.23 6.12
CA PRO A 90 -10.77 -23.19 6.03
C PRO A 90 -10.17 -23.87 7.29
N SER A 91 -8.98 -24.44 7.14
CA SER A 91 -8.27 -25.01 8.30
C SER A 91 -7.95 -23.94 9.34
N GLN A 92 -7.75 -22.71 8.91
CA GLN A 92 -7.49 -21.54 9.76
C GLN A 92 -7.86 -20.26 9.01
N ILE A 93 -8.25 -19.23 9.75
CA ILE A 93 -8.35 -17.85 9.24
C ILE A 93 -7.24 -17.05 9.91
N CYS A 94 -6.44 -16.33 9.11
CA CYS A 94 -5.42 -15.41 9.58
C CYS A 94 -5.65 -14.04 8.96
N VAL A 95 -5.22 -12.98 9.64
CA VAL A 95 -5.35 -11.60 9.17
C VAL A 95 -4.01 -10.89 9.26
N ILE A 96 -3.64 -10.20 8.19
CA ILE A 96 -2.61 -9.15 8.18
C ILE A 96 -3.34 -7.83 8.11
N GLU A 97 -3.11 -6.95 9.07
CA GLU A 97 -3.71 -5.64 9.14
C GLU A 97 -2.65 -4.58 8.89
N GLY A 98 -2.82 -3.78 7.83
CA GLY A 98 -1.93 -2.68 7.48
C GLY A 98 -2.50 -1.34 7.89
N ASP A 99 -1.88 -0.69 8.87
CA ASP A 99 -2.25 0.65 9.30
C ASP A 99 -1.02 1.56 9.47
N GLN A 100 -1.25 2.86 9.42
CA GLN A 100 -0.20 3.85 9.55
C GLN A 100 0.23 4.07 11.00
N GLN A 101 -0.67 4.05 11.98
CA GLN A 101 -0.37 4.49 13.34
C GLN A 101 -1.14 3.79 14.47
N THR A 102 -2.23 3.07 14.23
CA THR A 102 -3.11 2.58 15.30
C THR A 102 -3.25 1.08 15.32
N SER A 103 -3.45 0.49 16.51
CA SER A 103 -3.74 -0.93 16.68
C SER A 103 -5.24 -1.24 16.78
N ASN A 104 -6.10 -0.23 16.66
CA ASN A 104 -7.53 -0.37 16.95
C ASN A 104 -8.22 -1.43 16.08
N ASP A 105 -7.88 -1.50 14.79
CA ASP A 105 -8.50 -2.46 13.88
C ASP A 105 -7.92 -3.87 14.10
N ALA A 106 -6.62 -4.00 14.39
CA ALA A 106 -6.02 -5.27 14.78
C ALA A 106 -6.62 -5.82 16.10
N ASP A 107 -6.86 -4.97 17.10
CA ASP A 107 -7.48 -5.35 18.36
C ASP A 107 -8.92 -5.85 18.17
N ARG A 108 -9.68 -5.20 17.29
CA ARG A 108 -11.04 -5.64 16.92
C ARG A 108 -11.06 -7.03 16.27
N ILE A 109 -10.11 -7.29 15.38
CA ILE A 109 -9.97 -8.60 14.73
C ILE A 109 -9.49 -9.65 15.72
N ALA A 110 -8.53 -9.34 16.59
CA ALA A 110 -8.03 -10.24 17.62
C ALA A 110 -9.14 -10.71 18.59
N ALA A 111 -10.12 -9.84 18.87
CA ALA A 111 -11.29 -10.18 19.68
C ALA A 111 -12.17 -11.30 19.07
N LEU A 112 -11.99 -11.64 17.79
CA LEU A 112 -12.66 -12.76 17.13
C LEU A 112 -11.92 -14.10 17.28
N ASN A 113 -10.85 -14.15 18.07
CA ASN A 113 -10.01 -15.33 18.28
C ASN A 113 -9.38 -15.89 17.00
N VAL A 114 -9.02 -15.03 16.07
CA VAL A 114 -8.23 -15.37 14.89
C VAL A 114 -6.82 -14.78 15.00
N PRO A 115 -5.77 -15.47 14.55
CA PRO A 115 -4.43 -14.92 14.47
C PRO A 115 -4.41 -13.65 13.63
N VAL A 116 -3.90 -12.57 14.20
CA VAL A 116 -3.74 -11.28 13.52
C VAL A 116 -2.31 -10.79 13.67
N PHE A 117 -1.76 -10.23 12.61
CA PHE A 117 -0.46 -9.56 12.62
C PHE A 117 -0.61 -8.16 12.06
N GLN A 118 -0.31 -7.17 12.89
CA GLN A 118 -0.34 -5.77 12.48
C GLN A 118 0.99 -5.37 11.84
N VAL A 119 0.89 -4.74 10.68
CA VAL A 119 2.00 -4.10 9.98
C VAL A 119 1.85 -2.60 10.11
N ASN A 120 2.76 -1.96 10.83
CA ASN A 120 2.81 -0.50 10.88
C ASN A 120 3.57 0.00 9.63
N THR A 121 2.87 0.68 8.74
CA THR A 121 3.45 1.23 7.51
C THR A 121 4.08 2.61 7.71
N GLY A 122 3.95 3.20 8.90
CA GLY A 122 4.44 4.55 9.20
C GLY A 122 3.79 5.59 8.29
N THR A 123 4.56 6.19 7.39
CA THR A 123 4.06 7.15 6.39
C THR A 123 3.61 6.48 5.09
N GLY A 124 3.77 5.16 4.96
CA GLY A 124 3.39 4.40 3.76
C GLY A 124 1.88 4.33 3.58
N CYS A 125 1.40 4.49 2.35
CA CYS A 125 -0.01 4.47 2.00
C CYS A 125 -0.49 3.10 1.49
N HIS A 126 0.34 2.05 1.58
CA HIS A 126 0.06 0.69 1.13
C HIS A 126 0.97 -0.31 1.83
N LEU A 127 0.61 -1.58 1.72
CA LEU A 127 1.48 -2.70 2.06
C LEU A 127 2.30 -3.11 0.84
N GLU A 128 3.53 -3.56 1.08
CA GLU A 128 4.43 -4.17 0.10
C GLU A 128 4.53 -5.68 0.30
N ALA A 129 4.95 -6.40 -0.73
CA ALA A 129 5.08 -7.86 -0.69
C ALA A 129 6.07 -8.35 0.38
N ASP A 130 7.12 -7.58 0.69
CA ASP A 130 8.07 -7.91 1.76
C ASP A 130 7.41 -7.85 3.14
N MET A 131 6.59 -6.83 3.38
CA MET A 131 5.83 -6.68 4.63
C MET A 131 4.89 -7.86 4.84
N VAL A 132 4.20 -8.28 3.78
CA VAL A 132 3.33 -9.48 3.81
C VAL A 132 4.15 -10.74 4.05
N ASN A 133 5.30 -10.91 3.42
CA ASN A 133 6.20 -12.04 3.67
C ASN A 133 6.65 -12.12 5.13
N HIS A 134 6.99 -10.98 5.71
CA HIS A 134 7.37 -10.91 7.11
C HIS A 134 6.21 -11.31 8.04
N ALA A 135 5.01 -10.76 7.81
CA ALA A 135 3.82 -11.07 8.59
C ALA A 135 3.43 -12.56 8.49
N VAL A 136 3.51 -13.14 7.29
CA VAL A 136 3.22 -14.57 7.05
C VAL A 136 4.17 -15.48 7.83
N LYS A 137 5.45 -15.14 7.93
CA LYS A 137 6.41 -15.91 8.74
C LYS A 137 6.06 -15.92 10.23
N HIS A 138 5.49 -14.83 10.75
CA HIS A 138 5.04 -14.74 12.15
C HIS A 138 3.73 -15.49 12.38
N LEU A 139 2.76 -15.31 11.48
CA LEU A 139 1.46 -15.97 11.56
C LEU A 139 1.56 -17.49 11.35
N ASN A 140 2.52 -17.93 10.54
CA ASN A 140 2.73 -19.32 10.15
C ASN A 140 1.41 -20.06 9.81
N PRO A 141 0.62 -19.57 8.84
CA PRO A 141 -0.68 -20.12 8.55
C PRO A 141 -0.60 -21.60 8.14
N SER A 142 -1.56 -22.40 8.61
CA SER A 142 -1.67 -23.82 8.27
C SER A 142 -2.10 -24.01 6.80
N ASP A 143 -1.85 -25.19 6.26
CA ASP A 143 -2.27 -25.55 4.91
C ASP A 143 -3.80 -25.46 4.76
N GLY A 144 -4.26 -24.92 3.65
CA GLY A 144 -5.69 -24.71 3.37
C GLY A 144 -6.33 -23.54 4.14
N SER A 145 -5.53 -22.62 4.67
CA SER A 145 -6.00 -21.41 5.39
C SER A 145 -6.58 -20.37 4.44
N ILE A 146 -7.38 -19.47 5.00
CA ILE A 146 -7.70 -18.18 4.39
C ILE A 146 -6.84 -17.11 5.08
N LEU A 147 -6.13 -16.34 4.28
CA LEU A 147 -5.36 -15.18 4.71
C LEU A 147 -6.03 -13.92 4.18
N PHE A 148 -6.57 -13.11 5.05
CA PHE A 148 -7.02 -11.77 4.71
C PHE A 148 -5.87 -10.77 4.92
N VAL A 149 -5.67 -9.93 3.92
CA VAL A 149 -4.76 -8.78 4.02
C VAL A 149 -5.63 -7.53 3.97
N GLU A 150 -5.82 -6.87 5.09
CA GLU A 150 -6.47 -5.58 5.16
C GLU A 150 -5.45 -4.49 4.87
N ASN A 151 -5.55 -3.87 3.68
CA ASN A 151 -4.60 -2.85 3.26
C ASN A 151 -4.95 -1.49 3.86
N VAL A 152 -3.96 -0.59 3.89
CA VAL A 152 -4.16 0.81 4.31
C VAL A 152 -5.34 1.43 3.55
N GLY A 153 -6.05 2.34 4.20
CA GLY A 153 -7.18 3.06 3.62
C GLY A 153 -6.77 3.95 2.44
N ASN A 154 -6.54 3.32 1.28
CA ASN A 154 -6.17 3.94 0.02
C ASN A 154 -6.60 3.01 -1.13
N LEU A 155 -6.99 3.57 -2.29
CA LEU A 155 -7.37 2.78 -3.46
C LEU A 155 -6.33 2.80 -4.58
N VAL A 156 -5.48 3.81 -4.62
CA VAL A 156 -4.53 4.01 -5.72
C VAL A 156 -3.25 3.19 -5.49
N CYS A 157 -2.52 3.49 -4.41
CA CYS A 157 -1.27 2.81 -4.13
C CYS A 157 -1.42 1.29 -3.98
N PRO A 158 -2.37 0.75 -3.18
CA PRO A 158 -2.55 -0.68 -3.05
C PRO A 158 -2.93 -1.40 -4.35
N ALA A 159 -3.55 -0.71 -5.30
CA ALA A 159 -3.88 -1.30 -6.60
C ALA A 159 -2.64 -1.56 -7.46
N MET A 160 -1.60 -0.75 -7.31
CA MET A 160 -0.35 -0.84 -8.07
C MET A 160 0.60 -1.92 -7.53
N PHE A 161 0.51 -2.26 -6.24
CA PHE A 161 1.40 -3.22 -5.60
C PHE A 161 0.76 -4.59 -5.52
N ASP A 162 1.42 -5.57 -6.11
CA ASP A 162 1.08 -6.99 -5.98
C ASP A 162 1.68 -7.52 -4.66
N LEU A 163 0.89 -8.24 -3.88
CA LEU A 163 1.32 -8.84 -2.61
C LEU A 163 1.49 -10.36 -2.73
N GLY A 164 1.20 -10.95 -3.90
CA GLY A 164 1.10 -12.38 -4.14
C GLY A 164 -0.29 -12.95 -3.83
N GLU A 165 -1.28 -12.10 -3.65
CA GLU A 165 -2.65 -12.49 -3.33
C GLU A 165 -3.37 -13.18 -4.51
N ALA A 166 -4.28 -14.12 -4.19
CA ALA A 166 -5.11 -14.78 -5.18
C ALA A 166 -6.16 -13.83 -5.78
N LYS A 167 -6.66 -12.88 -4.99
CA LYS A 167 -7.67 -11.88 -5.40
C LYS A 167 -7.47 -10.56 -4.66
N LYS A 168 -7.78 -9.46 -5.37
CA LYS A 168 -8.01 -8.14 -4.80
C LYS A 168 -9.50 -7.87 -4.69
N SER A 169 -9.95 -7.40 -3.53
CA SER A 169 -11.34 -6.99 -3.30
C SER A 169 -11.38 -5.49 -3.04
N LEU A 170 -12.25 -4.80 -3.77
CA LEU A 170 -12.49 -3.36 -3.61
C LEU A 170 -13.79 -3.15 -2.84
N SER A 171 -13.71 -2.46 -1.71
CA SER A 171 -14.89 -1.98 -1.00
C SER A 171 -15.02 -0.47 -1.19
N SER A 172 -16.10 -0.05 -1.83
CA SER A 172 -16.49 1.36 -1.95
C SER A 172 -17.80 1.60 -1.20
N VAL A 173 -17.82 2.61 -0.34
CA VAL A 173 -19.09 3.11 0.21
C VAL A 173 -19.72 4.00 -0.85
N PRO A 174 -20.96 3.77 -1.27
CA PRO A 174 -21.67 4.73 -2.10
C PRO A 174 -21.75 6.07 -1.37
N PRO A 175 -21.62 7.21 -2.05
CA PRO A 175 -21.72 8.52 -1.43
C PRO A 175 -23.03 8.63 -0.66
N LYS A 176 -22.94 9.11 0.61
CA LYS A 176 -24.12 9.39 1.43
C LYS A 176 -25.08 10.31 0.66
N GLY A 177 -26.23 9.81 0.25
CA GLY A 177 -27.24 10.58 -0.46
C GLY A 177 -27.89 9.89 -1.66
N MET A 178 -27.39 8.76 -2.12
CA MET A 178 -28.09 7.93 -3.12
C MET A 178 -28.96 6.88 -2.43
N THR A 179 -29.98 7.32 -1.71
CA THR A 179 -31.14 6.46 -1.44
C THR A 179 -31.94 6.42 -2.71
N SER A 180 -31.99 5.27 -3.36
CA SER A 180 -32.95 4.97 -4.42
C SER A 180 -34.36 5.26 -3.90
N ARG A 181 -35.03 6.23 -4.52
CA ARG A 181 -36.46 6.38 -4.42
C ARG A 181 -37.15 5.36 -5.31
#